data_92ab65de10788f9985a5e684307fe202
#
_entry.id   92ab65de10788f9985a5e684307fe202
#
_cell.length_a   1.000
_cell.length_b   1.000
_cell.length_c   1.000
_cell.angle_alpha   90.00
_cell.angle_beta   90.00
_cell.angle_gamma   90.00
#
_symmetry.space_group_name_H-M   'P 1'
#
loop_
_entity.id
_entity.type
_entity.pdbx_description
1 polymer ?
#
loop_
_entity_poly.entity_id
_entity_poly.type
_entity_poly.pdbx_seq_one_letter_code
_entity_poly.pdbx_strand_id
1 'polypeptide(L)'
;MSDIIQLLPDSVANQIAAGEVIQRPASVIKELVENAIDAGATSINVLVVDTGRTSIQVIDNGKGMSETDARLSFERHATSKIRKADDLFSLHTMGFRGEALASIAAVAQIELKTRMASDDLGTHLSISGSRFTNQEPCSCPVGSNFLVENLFFNVPARRKFLKSNTTELNNIINAFERIVLVYPHIAFTLYSNGTELFNLRSCNYRQRIVEVFGKRLNQDLLSIDVDTSLCHIHGFVGKPESARKKTPQQYFFVNERYMKHPYFHKAVITAFDRLIPQGEQIPYFLYFEVPPTNIDVNIHPTKTEIKFENEQAIWQILLAAVKEAVGRFNDIPSIDFDTEGKPDIPVFDPHSGTKAPKVEINPSFNPFKQTAQPQKPSVPEGWEELYSGLDGNAEIRQSKLFEQDELDVNTTPTDESLIISSASTTSTNESMIEEKSPSHYQYKGSYIMTAVKSGLMIIDQHRAHIRILFEEYLRQLSSHKAHSQKVLFPEVVQFTVSDKLIIDRILPEMAEMGFQLDSLGGDSYAVNGVPAGIEGLNAVSLIQDMVASAVESGASVKEDIDRTLALSLARNAAIPQGQVLTNSEMDNLVNELFTCENVNYTPSGEPIIAVMKQHDIEHLFDS
;
A
#
# COMPACT_ATOMS: atom_id res chain seq x y z
N MET A 1 20.31 -46.31 -39.05
CA MET A 1 19.94 -45.56 -37.84
C MET A 1 18.73 -44.72 -38.23
N SER A 2 17.60 -44.87 -37.54
CA SER A 2 16.44 -44.00 -37.78
C SER A 2 16.76 -42.61 -37.28
N ASP A 3 16.45 -41.57 -38.06
CA ASP A 3 16.62 -40.19 -37.67
C ASP A 3 15.85 -39.91 -36.37
N ILE A 4 16.56 -39.34 -35.39
CA ILE A 4 16.02 -39.05 -34.04
C ILE A 4 15.19 -37.75 -34.04
N ILE A 5 15.53 -36.79 -34.91
CA ILE A 5 14.85 -35.52 -35.04
C ILE A 5 13.65 -35.67 -35.97
N GLN A 6 12.45 -35.35 -35.45
CA GLN A 6 11.20 -35.39 -36.23
C GLN A 6 10.48 -34.03 -36.14
N LEU A 7 9.80 -33.66 -37.22
CA LEU A 7 8.93 -32.49 -37.24
C LEU A 7 7.71 -32.73 -36.35
N LEU A 8 7.44 -31.80 -35.45
CA LEU A 8 6.25 -31.88 -34.61
C LEU A 8 4.97 -31.65 -35.44
N PRO A 9 3.87 -32.38 -35.14
CA PRO A 9 2.56 -32.03 -35.70
C PRO A 9 2.19 -30.56 -35.38
N ASP A 10 1.56 -29.87 -36.32
CA ASP A 10 1.19 -28.46 -36.19
C ASP A 10 0.36 -28.18 -34.92
N SER A 11 -0.53 -29.09 -34.52
CA SER A 11 -1.32 -28.96 -33.28
C SER A 11 -0.44 -28.92 -32.03
N VAL A 12 0.62 -29.73 -31.98
CA VAL A 12 1.56 -29.77 -30.84
C VAL A 12 2.46 -28.52 -30.85
N ALA A 13 2.98 -28.17 -32.03
CA ALA A 13 3.78 -26.95 -32.20
C ALA A 13 2.98 -25.69 -31.79
N ASN A 14 1.68 -25.66 -32.17
CA ASN A 14 0.78 -24.56 -31.78
C ASN A 14 0.53 -24.50 -30.28
N GLN A 15 0.34 -25.65 -29.60
CA GLN A 15 0.18 -25.69 -28.14
C GLN A 15 1.44 -25.27 -27.37
N ILE A 16 2.63 -25.63 -27.88
CA ILE A 16 3.91 -25.21 -27.28
C ILE A 16 4.06 -23.68 -27.36
N ALA A 17 3.92 -23.12 -28.56
CA ALA A 17 4.04 -21.69 -28.78
C ALA A 17 2.93 -20.88 -28.07
N ALA A 18 1.70 -21.39 -28.04
CA ALA A 18 0.63 -20.79 -27.24
C ALA A 18 1.00 -20.67 -25.75
N GLY A 19 1.90 -21.54 -25.28
CA GLY A 19 2.37 -21.51 -23.92
C GLY A 19 3.27 -20.35 -23.53
N GLU A 20 3.94 -19.78 -24.48
CA GLU A 20 4.78 -18.61 -24.28
C GLU A 20 3.95 -17.33 -24.24
N VAL A 21 2.85 -17.28 -25.00
CA VAL A 21 1.98 -16.10 -25.13
C VAL A 21 0.83 -16.13 -24.11
N ILE A 22 0.10 -17.24 -24.03
CA ILE A 22 -1.10 -17.38 -23.18
C ILE A 22 -0.78 -18.27 -21.98
N GLN A 23 -0.44 -17.61 -20.88
CA GLN A 23 -0.12 -18.30 -19.62
C GLN A 23 -1.31 -18.35 -18.65
N ARG A 24 -2.20 -17.35 -18.71
CA ARG A 24 -3.30 -17.13 -17.76
C ARG A 24 -4.50 -16.48 -18.46
N PRO A 25 -5.71 -16.51 -17.83
CA PRO A 25 -6.88 -15.77 -18.31
C PRO A 25 -6.60 -14.27 -18.56
N ALA A 26 -5.84 -13.63 -17.68
CA ALA A 26 -5.43 -12.24 -17.83
C ALA A 26 -4.68 -11.96 -19.14
N SER A 27 -3.89 -12.93 -19.66
CA SER A 27 -3.19 -12.78 -20.94
C SER A 27 -4.17 -12.73 -22.11
N VAL A 28 -5.26 -13.54 -22.07
CA VAL A 28 -6.30 -13.53 -23.10
C VAL A 28 -7.00 -12.16 -23.13
N ILE A 29 -7.41 -11.65 -21.97
CA ILE A 29 -8.08 -10.35 -21.86
C ILE A 29 -7.17 -9.24 -22.38
N LYS A 30 -5.90 -9.24 -21.98
CA LYS A 30 -4.91 -8.26 -22.44
C LYS A 30 -4.83 -8.25 -23.97
N GLU A 31 -4.61 -9.39 -24.61
CA GLU A 31 -4.45 -9.46 -26.07
C GLU A 31 -5.73 -9.08 -26.83
N LEU A 32 -6.92 -9.49 -26.34
CA LEU A 32 -8.18 -9.16 -26.99
C LEU A 32 -8.53 -7.66 -26.85
N VAL A 33 -8.31 -7.06 -25.67
CA VAL A 33 -8.57 -5.64 -25.44
C VAL A 33 -7.57 -4.77 -26.23
N GLU A 34 -6.28 -5.14 -26.28
CA GLU A 34 -5.30 -4.46 -27.11
C GLU A 34 -5.67 -4.53 -28.60
N ASN A 35 -6.20 -5.65 -29.07
CA ASN A 35 -6.67 -5.78 -30.45
C ASN A 35 -7.91 -4.90 -30.73
N ALA A 36 -8.83 -4.76 -29.77
CA ALA A 36 -9.98 -3.89 -29.87
C ALA A 36 -9.55 -2.42 -29.95
N ILE A 37 -8.55 -2.00 -29.16
CA ILE A 37 -7.97 -0.65 -29.21
C ILE A 37 -7.32 -0.41 -30.59
N ASP A 38 -6.49 -1.33 -31.06
CA ASP A 38 -5.85 -1.26 -32.39
C ASP A 38 -6.88 -1.25 -33.53
N ALA A 39 -8.10 -1.79 -33.30
CA ALA A 39 -9.23 -1.70 -34.24
C ALA A 39 -9.96 -0.35 -34.19
N GLY A 40 -9.54 0.59 -33.35
CA GLY A 40 -10.13 1.92 -33.20
C GLY A 40 -11.44 1.92 -32.43
N ALA A 41 -11.64 0.99 -31.51
CA ALA A 41 -12.82 0.95 -30.66
C ALA A 41 -12.91 2.15 -29.74
N THR A 42 -14.11 2.68 -29.54
CA THR A 42 -14.41 3.74 -28.57
C THR A 42 -15.14 3.21 -27.33
N SER A 43 -15.61 1.98 -27.39
CA SER A 43 -16.26 1.27 -26.28
C SER A 43 -15.87 -0.21 -26.30
N ILE A 44 -15.41 -0.72 -25.16
CA ILE A 44 -14.97 -2.09 -25.00
C ILE A 44 -15.60 -2.67 -23.73
N ASN A 45 -16.34 -3.78 -23.89
CA ASN A 45 -16.98 -4.48 -22.79
C ASN A 45 -16.32 -5.83 -22.57
N VAL A 46 -15.90 -6.12 -21.34
CA VAL A 46 -15.25 -7.37 -20.96
C VAL A 46 -16.14 -8.09 -19.94
N LEU A 47 -16.52 -9.33 -20.25
CA LEU A 47 -17.31 -10.19 -19.38
C LEU A 47 -16.50 -11.45 -19.06
N VAL A 48 -16.41 -11.78 -17.79
CA VAL A 48 -15.62 -12.91 -17.29
C VAL A 48 -16.50 -13.80 -16.42
N VAL A 49 -16.49 -15.10 -16.70
CA VAL A 49 -17.20 -16.10 -15.88
C VAL A 49 -16.18 -17.06 -15.29
N ASP A 50 -16.32 -17.33 -13.99
CA ASP A 50 -15.42 -18.18 -13.20
C ASP A 50 -13.94 -17.80 -13.42
N THR A 51 -13.66 -16.49 -13.29
CA THR A 51 -12.31 -15.90 -13.43
C THR A 51 -11.61 -16.25 -14.77
N GLY A 52 -12.41 -16.42 -15.82
CA GLY A 52 -11.94 -16.76 -17.16
C GLY A 52 -11.65 -18.25 -17.39
N ARG A 53 -12.04 -19.12 -16.47
CA ARG A 53 -11.93 -20.58 -16.65
C ARG A 53 -13.06 -21.11 -17.51
N THR A 54 -14.27 -20.59 -17.29
CA THR A 54 -15.47 -20.96 -18.05
C THR A 54 -15.56 -20.15 -19.31
N SER A 55 -15.58 -18.81 -19.20
CA SER A 55 -15.61 -17.97 -20.40
C SER A 55 -14.98 -16.58 -20.17
N ILE A 56 -14.45 -16.01 -21.24
CA ILE A 56 -13.99 -14.65 -21.39
C ILE A 56 -14.65 -14.10 -22.64
N GLN A 57 -15.41 -13.03 -22.52
CA GLN A 57 -16.02 -12.37 -23.67
C GLN A 57 -15.55 -10.93 -23.76
N VAL A 58 -15.10 -10.51 -24.94
CA VAL A 58 -14.69 -9.13 -25.25
C VAL A 58 -15.50 -8.65 -26.42
N ILE A 59 -16.24 -7.55 -26.22
CA ILE A 59 -17.11 -6.93 -27.22
C ILE A 59 -16.60 -5.51 -27.47
N ASP A 60 -16.29 -5.21 -28.72
CA ASP A 60 -15.84 -3.88 -29.15
C ASP A 60 -16.73 -3.32 -30.27
N ASN A 61 -16.69 -2.01 -30.42
CA ASN A 61 -17.33 -1.29 -31.52
C ASN A 61 -16.32 -0.74 -32.53
N GLY A 62 -15.17 -1.41 -32.70
CA GLY A 62 -14.14 -1.06 -33.65
C GLY A 62 -14.55 -1.30 -35.13
N LYS A 63 -13.57 -1.25 -36.01
CA LYS A 63 -13.81 -1.38 -37.47
C LYS A 63 -14.37 -2.74 -37.91
N GLY A 64 -14.29 -3.78 -37.09
CA GLY A 64 -14.64 -5.15 -37.44
C GLY A 64 -13.70 -5.78 -38.46
N MET A 65 -14.09 -6.93 -39.00
CA MET A 65 -13.33 -7.71 -39.97
C MET A 65 -14.24 -8.23 -41.08
N SER A 66 -13.68 -8.33 -42.30
CA SER A 66 -14.31 -9.04 -43.40
C SER A 66 -14.36 -10.55 -43.12
N GLU A 67 -15.17 -11.31 -43.88
CA GLU A 67 -15.22 -12.77 -43.75
C GLU A 67 -13.83 -13.41 -43.90
N THR A 68 -13.05 -12.96 -44.87
CA THR A 68 -11.69 -13.46 -45.13
C THR A 68 -10.72 -13.08 -44.01
N ASP A 69 -10.75 -11.83 -43.59
CA ASP A 69 -9.86 -11.35 -42.51
C ASP A 69 -10.19 -12.01 -41.18
N ALA A 70 -11.46 -12.25 -40.88
CA ALA A 70 -11.89 -12.97 -39.69
C ALA A 70 -11.25 -14.37 -39.60
N ARG A 71 -11.20 -15.08 -40.71
CA ARG A 71 -10.54 -16.39 -40.79
C ARG A 71 -9.01 -16.27 -40.68
N LEU A 72 -8.41 -15.36 -41.46
CA LEU A 72 -6.97 -15.15 -41.51
C LEU A 72 -6.41 -14.68 -40.17
N SER A 73 -7.19 -13.96 -39.36
CA SER A 73 -6.76 -13.45 -38.06
C SER A 73 -6.32 -14.53 -37.07
N PHE A 74 -6.76 -15.79 -37.28
CA PHE A 74 -6.38 -16.95 -36.48
C PHE A 74 -5.22 -17.78 -37.08
N GLU A 75 -4.70 -17.37 -38.23
CA GLU A 75 -3.50 -17.98 -38.80
C GLU A 75 -2.25 -17.33 -38.16
N ARG A 76 -1.19 -18.14 -38.04
CA ARG A 76 0.07 -17.65 -37.52
C ARG A 76 0.75 -16.67 -38.46
N HIS A 77 1.36 -15.65 -37.89
CA HIS A 77 2.05 -14.60 -38.63
C HIS A 77 1.14 -13.78 -39.54
N ALA A 78 -0.17 -13.91 -39.41
CA ALA A 78 -1.13 -13.03 -40.06
C ALA A 78 -1.37 -11.76 -39.25
N THR A 79 -0.99 -10.62 -39.80
CA THR A 79 -1.14 -9.31 -39.15
C THR A 79 -1.44 -8.22 -40.15
N SER A 80 -2.28 -7.28 -39.77
CA SER A 80 -2.55 -6.06 -40.53
C SER A 80 -1.62 -4.90 -40.17
N LYS A 81 -0.74 -5.08 -39.15
CA LYS A 81 -0.06 -4.01 -38.45
C LYS A 81 1.37 -3.74 -38.93
N ILE A 82 2.04 -4.75 -39.49
CA ILE A 82 3.40 -4.66 -40.06
C ILE A 82 3.44 -5.36 -41.41
N ARG A 83 4.21 -4.81 -42.34
CA ARG A 83 4.40 -5.39 -43.69
C ARG A 83 5.88 -5.54 -44.06
N LYS A 84 6.76 -4.71 -43.48
CA LYS A 84 8.19 -4.68 -43.74
C LYS A 84 8.97 -4.79 -42.44
N ALA A 85 10.23 -5.21 -42.54
CA ALA A 85 11.13 -5.28 -41.38
C ALA A 85 11.35 -3.91 -40.72
N ASP A 86 11.36 -2.83 -41.51
CA ASP A 86 11.52 -1.48 -41.01
C ASP A 86 10.35 -1.01 -40.13
N ASP A 87 9.14 -1.55 -40.34
CA ASP A 87 7.97 -1.25 -39.50
C ASP A 87 8.19 -1.68 -38.04
N LEU A 88 9.10 -2.61 -37.77
CA LEU A 88 9.44 -3.04 -36.41
C LEU A 88 10.11 -1.94 -35.56
N PHE A 89 10.75 -0.96 -36.22
CA PHE A 89 11.43 0.16 -35.55
C PHE A 89 10.51 1.39 -35.36
N SER A 90 9.29 1.34 -35.92
CA SER A 90 8.31 2.43 -35.86
C SER A 90 6.93 1.94 -35.38
N LEU A 91 6.92 1.03 -34.38
CA LEU A 91 5.68 0.43 -33.90
C LEU A 91 4.83 1.44 -33.11
N HIS A 92 3.66 1.74 -33.65
CA HIS A 92 2.62 2.55 -32.99
C HIS A 92 1.44 1.69 -32.48
N THR A 93 1.40 0.37 -32.80
CA THR A 93 0.33 -0.54 -32.36
C THR A 93 0.76 -1.38 -31.19
N MET A 94 -0.19 -1.78 -30.34
CA MET A 94 0.08 -2.61 -29.15
C MET A 94 0.53 -4.02 -29.52
N GLY A 95 -0.14 -4.66 -30.47
CA GLY A 95 0.22 -5.96 -31.02
C GLY A 95 0.87 -5.82 -32.41
N PHE A 96 1.77 -6.73 -32.78
CA PHE A 96 2.38 -6.75 -34.11
C PHE A 96 2.73 -8.14 -34.66
N ARG A 97 2.89 -9.16 -33.79
CA ARG A 97 3.42 -10.49 -34.18
C ARG A 97 2.44 -11.37 -34.94
N GLY A 98 1.11 -11.10 -34.88
CA GLY A 98 0.09 -11.96 -35.49
C GLY A 98 0.04 -13.38 -34.91
N GLU A 99 0.31 -13.54 -33.62
CA GLU A 99 0.38 -14.85 -32.95
C GLU A 99 -0.64 -14.99 -31.82
N ALA A 100 -1.21 -13.91 -31.31
CA ALA A 100 -2.05 -13.92 -30.11
C ALA A 100 -3.35 -14.70 -30.34
N LEU A 101 -4.12 -14.39 -31.39
CA LEU A 101 -5.38 -15.08 -31.70
C LEU A 101 -5.16 -16.55 -32.06
N ALA A 102 -4.12 -16.86 -32.83
CA ALA A 102 -3.72 -18.24 -33.15
C ALA A 102 -3.37 -19.03 -31.87
N SER A 103 -2.68 -18.38 -30.92
CA SER A 103 -2.32 -18.97 -29.63
C SER A 103 -3.52 -19.21 -28.73
N ILE A 104 -4.50 -18.28 -28.69
CA ILE A 104 -5.74 -18.48 -27.94
C ILE A 104 -6.53 -19.63 -28.54
N ALA A 105 -6.68 -19.67 -29.89
CA ALA A 105 -7.39 -20.71 -30.60
C ALA A 105 -6.80 -22.13 -30.41
N ALA A 106 -5.48 -22.20 -30.19
CA ALA A 106 -4.81 -23.48 -29.94
C ALA A 106 -5.17 -24.09 -28.57
N VAL A 107 -5.56 -23.28 -27.58
CA VAL A 107 -5.77 -23.74 -26.20
C VAL A 107 -7.19 -23.51 -25.68
N ALA A 108 -8.09 -22.95 -26.49
CA ALA A 108 -9.47 -22.63 -26.10
C ALA A 108 -10.47 -22.95 -27.20
N GLN A 109 -11.75 -22.83 -26.89
CA GLN A 109 -12.85 -22.78 -27.84
C GLN A 109 -13.21 -21.31 -28.04
N ILE A 110 -13.36 -20.87 -29.29
CA ILE A 110 -13.61 -19.47 -29.63
C ILE A 110 -14.84 -19.38 -30.51
N GLU A 111 -15.71 -18.44 -30.16
CA GLU A 111 -16.74 -17.92 -31.07
C GLU A 111 -16.41 -16.45 -31.37
N LEU A 112 -16.38 -16.11 -32.64
CA LEU A 112 -16.19 -14.73 -33.13
C LEU A 112 -17.42 -14.32 -33.95
N LYS A 113 -18.01 -13.19 -33.59
CA LYS A 113 -19.00 -12.49 -34.43
C LYS A 113 -18.44 -11.13 -34.76
N THR A 114 -18.26 -10.82 -36.04
CA THR A 114 -17.67 -9.56 -36.48
C THR A 114 -18.34 -9.02 -37.73
N ARG A 115 -18.40 -7.71 -37.86
CA ARG A 115 -18.97 -7.04 -39.01
C ARG A 115 -18.27 -5.70 -39.27
N MET A 116 -17.95 -5.40 -40.51
CA MET A 116 -17.49 -4.10 -40.95
C MET A 116 -18.69 -3.15 -41.17
N ALA A 117 -18.44 -1.85 -41.07
CA ALA A 117 -19.47 -0.84 -41.32
C ALA A 117 -19.97 -0.83 -42.75
N SER A 118 -19.17 -1.32 -43.72
CA SER A 118 -19.53 -1.47 -45.13
C SER A 118 -20.46 -2.63 -45.45
N ASP A 119 -20.58 -3.59 -44.51
CA ASP A 119 -21.20 -4.91 -44.78
C ASP A 119 -22.60 -4.95 -44.14
N ASP A 120 -23.58 -5.48 -44.84
CA ASP A 120 -24.94 -5.69 -44.33
C ASP A 120 -25.04 -6.82 -43.34
N LEU A 121 -24.28 -7.89 -43.56
CA LEU A 121 -24.19 -9.07 -42.70
C LEU A 121 -22.77 -9.21 -42.15
N GLY A 122 -22.66 -9.69 -40.93
CA GLY A 122 -21.40 -10.06 -40.32
C GLY A 122 -21.10 -11.55 -40.52
N THR A 123 -19.96 -11.96 -39.97
CA THR A 123 -19.49 -13.35 -40.00
C THR A 123 -19.47 -13.92 -38.59
N HIS A 124 -20.08 -15.08 -38.42
CA HIS A 124 -19.95 -15.93 -37.23
C HIS A 124 -18.95 -17.06 -37.53
N LEU A 125 -17.91 -17.14 -36.71
CA LEU A 125 -16.84 -18.12 -36.86
C LEU A 125 -16.67 -18.87 -35.54
N SER A 126 -16.59 -20.23 -35.61
CA SER A 126 -16.33 -21.07 -34.43
C SER A 126 -15.07 -21.89 -34.65
N ILE A 127 -14.21 -21.93 -33.61
CA ILE A 127 -12.90 -22.60 -33.64
C ILE A 127 -12.74 -23.43 -32.36
N SER A 128 -12.19 -24.60 -32.46
CA SER A 128 -11.83 -25.44 -31.31
C SER A 128 -10.47 -26.10 -31.52
N GLY A 129 -9.50 -25.79 -30.65
CA GLY A 129 -8.14 -26.36 -30.71
C GLY A 129 -7.46 -26.14 -32.07
N SER A 130 -7.47 -24.92 -32.60
CA SER A 130 -6.95 -24.50 -33.91
C SER A 130 -7.71 -25.09 -35.12
N ARG A 131 -8.89 -25.72 -34.95
CA ARG A 131 -9.71 -26.23 -36.06
C ARG A 131 -10.96 -25.40 -36.21
N PHE A 132 -11.19 -24.88 -37.38
CA PHE A 132 -12.44 -24.21 -37.74
C PHE A 132 -13.57 -25.23 -37.77
N THR A 133 -14.62 -25.00 -37.01
CA THR A 133 -15.78 -25.88 -36.88
C THR A 133 -16.99 -25.34 -37.63
N ASN A 134 -17.17 -24.02 -37.68
CA ASN A 134 -18.26 -23.38 -38.39
C ASN A 134 -17.84 -22.00 -38.90
N GLN A 135 -18.41 -21.60 -40.06
CA GLN A 135 -18.33 -20.24 -40.59
C GLN A 135 -19.62 -19.96 -41.35
N GLU A 136 -20.37 -18.97 -40.87
CA GLU A 136 -21.67 -18.63 -41.44
C GLU A 136 -21.94 -17.14 -41.35
N PRO A 137 -22.73 -16.54 -42.24
CA PRO A 137 -23.17 -15.18 -42.12
C PRO A 137 -24.11 -15.02 -40.92
N CYS A 138 -23.98 -13.92 -40.18
CA CYS A 138 -24.84 -13.60 -39.04
C CYS A 138 -25.22 -12.13 -38.99
N SER A 139 -26.30 -11.82 -38.29
CA SER A 139 -26.63 -10.44 -37.95
C SER A 139 -25.96 -10.07 -36.65
N CYS A 140 -25.04 -9.07 -36.69
CA CYS A 140 -24.36 -8.56 -35.51
C CYS A 140 -24.06 -7.04 -35.66
N PRO A 141 -23.84 -6.32 -34.57
CA PRO A 141 -23.37 -4.93 -34.60
C PRO A 141 -22.02 -4.78 -35.33
N VAL A 142 -21.69 -3.57 -35.73
CA VAL A 142 -20.34 -3.23 -36.23
C VAL A 142 -19.34 -3.38 -35.10
N GLY A 143 -18.17 -3.96 -35.40
CA GLY A 143 -17.13 -4.27 -34.43
C GLY A 143 -16.89 -5.77 -34.32
N SER A 144 -16.35 -6.22 -33.19
CA SER A 144 -16.08 -7.65 -32.97
C SER A 144 -16.54 -8.08 -31.58
N ASN A 145 -17.00 -9.32 -31.49
CA ASN A 145 -17.39 -9.98 -30.27
C ASN A 145 -16.68 -11.33 -30.21
N PHE A 146 -15.66 -11.41 -29.38
CA PHE A 146 -14.89 -12.62 -29.11
C PHE A 146 -15.42 -13.29 -27.85
N LEU A 147 -15.87 -14.51 -27.93
CA LEU A 147 -16.19 -15.38 -26.80
C LEU A 147 -15.17 -16.52 -26.76
N VAL A 148 -14.37 -16.57 -25.70
CA VAL A 148 -13.35 -17.60 -25.47
C VAL A 148 -13.83 -18.47 -24.32
N GLU A 149 -14.03 -19.75 -24.58
CA GLU A 149 -14.56 -20.72 -23.63
C GLU A 149 -13.57 -21.84 -23.35
N ASN A 150 -13.73 -22.45 -22.16
CA ASN A 150 -12.99 -23.64 -21.75
C ASN A 150 -11.46 -23.49 -21.90
N LEU A 151 -10.89 -22.38 -21.47
CA LEU A 151 -9.45 -22.11 -21.57
C LEU A 151 -8.64 -23.28 -21.00
N PHE A 152 -7.64 -23.75 -21.76
CA PHE A 152 -6.79 -24.91 -21.48
C PHE A 152 -7.53 -26.26 -21.45
N PHE A 153 -8.65 -26.40 -22.15
CA PHE A 153 -9.40 -27.65 -22.18
C PHE A 153 -8.58 -28.84 -22.70
N ASN A 154 -7.67 -28.59 -23.63
CA ASN A 154 -6.78 -29.58 -24.25
C ASN A 154 -5.36 -29.60 -23.63
N VAL A 155 -5.10 -28.83 -22.59
CA VAL A 155 -3.82 -28.76 -21.85
C VAL A 155 -4.07 -28.92 -20.35
N PRO A 156 -4.42 -30.15 -19.87
CA PRO A 156 -4.84 -30.35 -18.48
C PRO A 156 -3.79 -29.92 -17.42
N ALA A 157 -2.50 -30.05 -17.75
CA ALA A 157 -1.43 -29.62 -16.88
C ALA A 157 -1.54 -28.12 -16.56
N ARG A 158 -1.71 -27.26 -17.58
CA ARG A 158 -1.86 -25.80 -17.37
C ARG A 158 -3.11 -25.45 -16.60
N ARG A 159 -4.23 -26.14 -16.89
CA ARG A 159 -5.47 -25.94 -16.15
C ARG A 159 -5.29 -26.17 -14.64
N LYS A 160 -4.46 -27.17 -14.26
CA LYS A 160 -4.11 -27.44 -12.85
C LYS A 160 -3.18 -26.39 -12.23
N PHE A 161 -2.37 -25.70 -13.03
CA PHE A 161 -1.47 -24.64 -12.55
C PHE A 161 -2.15 -23.28 -12.38
N LEU A 162 -3.42 -23.13 -12.76
CA LEU A 162 -4.19 -21.93 -12.45
C LEU A 162 -4.34 -21.79 -10.93
N LYS A 163 -4.05 -20.61 -10.42
CA LYS A 163 -4.13 -20.30 -8.99
C LYS A 163 -5.59 -20.21 -8.52
N SER A 164 -5.79 -19.81 -7.27
CA SER A 164 -7.14 -19.58 -6.73
C SER A 164 -7.92 -18.55 -7.56
N ASN A 165 -9.25 -18.63 -7.51
CA ASN A 165 -10.12 -17.71 -8.26
C ASN A 165 -9.82 -16.24 -7.89
N THR A 166 -9.58 -15.94 -6.61
CA THR A 166 -9.19 -14.60 -6.17
C THR A 166 -7.91 -14.13 -6.83
N THR A 167 -6.88 -14.99 -6.87
CA THR A 167 -5.59 -14.62 -7.49
C THR A 167 -5.72 -14.40 -9.00
N GLU A 168 -6.48 -15.25 -9.70
CA GLU A 168 -6.67 -15.07 -11.14
C GLU A 168 -7.51 -13.83 -11.45
N LEU A 169 -8.53 -13.52 -10.62
CA LEU A 169 -9.32 -12.31 -10.78
C LEU A 169 -8.47 -11.05 -10.56
N ASN A 170 -7.60 -11.04 -9.54
CA ASN A 170 -6.67 -9.94 -9.31
C ASN A 170 -5.68 -9.77 -10.47
N ASN A 171 -5.21 -10.86 -11.08
CA ASN A 171 -4.38 -10.78 -12.29
C ASN A 171 -5.13 -10.15 -13.47
N ILE A 172 -6.44 -10.47 -13.62
CA ILE A 172 -7.30 -9.87 -14.64
C ILE A 172 -7.47 -8.37 -14.39
N ILE A 173 -7.82 -7.99 -13.17
CA ILE A 173 -7.99 -6.59 -12.77
C ILE A 173 -6.69 -5.81 -13.02
N ASN A 174 -5.55 -6.29 -12.56
CA ASN A 174 -4.25 -5.65 -12.77
C ASN A 174 -3.89 -5.49 -14.27
N ALA A 175 -4.22 -6.49 -15.11
CA ALA A 175 -3.99 -6.39 -16.54
C ALA A 175 -4.92 -5.35 -17.19
N PHE A 176 -6.19 -5.31 -16.76
CA PHE A 176 -7.19 -4.37 -17.21
C PHE A 176 -6.84 -2.93 -16.80
N GLU A 177 -6.46 -2.70 -15.54
CA GLU A 177 -6.02 -1.39 -15.02
C GLU A 177 -4.87 -0.80 -15.85
N ARG A 178 -3.87 -1.62 -16.20
CA ARG A 178 -2.72 -1.17 -17.02
C ARG A 178 -3.14 -0.67 -18.40
N ILE A 179 -4.22 -1.20 -18.96
CA ILE A 179 -4.73 -0.79 -20.26
C ILE A 179 -5.59 0.47 -20.13
N VAL A 180 -6.57 0.46 -19.22
CA VAL A 180 -7.54 1.57 -19.12
C VAL A 180 -6.93 2.89 -18.66
N LEU A 181 -5.80 2.83 -17.93
CA LEU A 181 -5.04 4.01 -17.52
C LEU A 181 -4.39 4.75 -18.69
N VAL A 182 -4.06 4.03 -19.76
CA VAL A 182 -3.42 4.61 -20.96
C VAL A 182 -4.43 5.20 -21.92
N TYR A 183 -5.65 4.64 -21.98
CA TYR A 183 -6.69 5.04 -22.93
C TYR A 183 -7.90 5.66 -22.24
N PRO A 184 -7.76 6.86 -21.63
CA PRO A 184 -8.86 7.49 -20.90
C PRO A 184 -10.02 7.92 -21.81
N HIS A 185 -9.79 8.10 -23.11
CA HIS A 185 -10.78 8.48 -24.09
C HIS A 185 -11.69 7.33 -24.55
N ILE A 186 -11.35 6.06 -24.23
CA ILE A 186 -12.15 4.88 -24.53
C ILE A 186 -13.04 4.56 -23.31
N ALA A 187 -14.29 4.21 -23.56
CA ALA A 187 -15.17 3.69 -22.51
C ALA A 187 -14.91 2.19 -22.30
N PHE A 188 -14.76 1.77 -21.04
CA PHE A 188 -14.52 0.38 -20.68
C PHE A 188 -15.50 -0.11 -19.64
N THR A 189 -15.97 -1.36 -19.76
CA THR A 189 -16.67 -2.07 -18.70
C THR A 189 -16.02 -3.41 -18.43
N LEU A 190 -16.01 -3.82 -17.16
CA LEU A 190 -15.57 -5.16 -16.77
C LEU A 190 -16.61 -5.78 -15.84
N TYR A 191 -17.13 -6.93 -16.23
CA TYR A 191 -18.07 -7.74 -15.45
C TYR A 191 -17.41 -9.06 -15.03
N SER A 192 -17.65 -9.48 -13.79
CA SER A 192 -17.25 -10.79 -13.30
C SER A 192 -18.46 -11.52 -12.71
N ASN A 193 -18.80 -12.69 -13.26
CA ASN A 193 -19.96 -13.47 -12.84
C ASN A 193 -21.28 -12.64 -12.77
N GLY A 194 -21.46 -11.72 -13.73
CA GLY A 194 -22.62 -10.83 -13.79
C GLY A 194 -22.55 -9.60 -12.89
N THR A 195 -21.54 -9.48 -12.03
CA THR A 195 -21.30 -8.29 -11.20
C THR A 195 -20.42 -7.30 -11.94
N GLU A 196 -20.83 -6.03 -11.99
CA GLU A 196 -20.04 -4.95 -12.56
C GLU A 196 -18.88 -4.59 -11.63
N LEU A 197 -17.65 -4.74 -12.10
CA LEU A 197 -16.44 -4.34 -11.38
C LEU A 197 -15.97 -2.95 -11.78
N PHE A 198 -16.00 -2.65 -13.07
CA PHE A 198 -15.65 -1.33 -13.60
C PHE A 198 -16.67 -0.87 -14.62
N ASN A 199 -16.97 0.43 -14.59
CA ASN A 199 -17.76 1.14 -15.57
C ASN A 199 -17.14 2.52 -15.80
N LEU A 200 -16.17 2.56 -16.72
CA LEU A 200 -15.30 3.68 -16.99
C LEU A 200 -15.74 4.40 -18.26
N ARG A 201 -16.16 5.65 -18.12
CA ARG A 201 -16.57 6.48 -19.26
C ARG A 201 -15.36 7.17 -19.90
N SER A 202 -15.50 7.66 -21.11
CA SER A 202 -14.49 8.53 -21.73
C SER A 202 -14.25 9.78 -20.87
N CYS A 203 -13.01 10.06 -20.52
CA CYS A 203 -12.61 11.13 -19.61
C CYS A 203 -11.14 11.53 -19.84
N ASN A 204 -10.58 12.37 -18.97
CA ASN A 204 -9.15 12.70 -18.96
C ASN A 204 -8.34 11.73 -18.06
N TYR A 205 -7.00 11.78 -18.14
CA TYR A 205 -6.10 10.93 -17.36
C TYR A 205 -6.37 11.00 -15.85
N ARG A 206 -6.50 12.21 -15.29
CA ARG A 206 -6.75 12.40 -13.85
C ARG A 206 -8.04 11.74 -13.40
N GLN A 207 -9.11 11.98 -14.15
CA GLN A 207 -10.42 11.41 -13.84
C GLN A 207 -10.41 9.88 -13.98
N ARG A 208 -9.72 9.34 -14.99
CA ARG A 208 -9.55 7.89 -15.16
C ARG A 208 -8.86 7.25 -13.97
N ILE A 209 -7.77 7.85 -13.48
CA ILE A 209 -7.05 7.37 -12.28
C ILE A 209 -8.00 7.36 -11.06
N VAL A 210 -8.78 8.43 -10.90
CA VAL A 210 -9.73 8.56 -9.79
C VAL A 210 -10.90 7.57 -9.91
N GLU A 211 -11.40 7.29 -11.12
CA GLU A 211 -12.44 6.28 -11.35
C GLU A 211 -11.96 4.86 -11.05
N VAL A 212 -10.68 4.56 -11.32
CA VAL A 212 -10.08 3.24 -11.08
C VAL A 212 -9.70 3.04 -9.61
N PHE A 213 -9.08 4.03 -8.95
CA PHE A 213 -8.48 3.87 -7.63
C PHE A 213 -9.22 4.60 -6.50
N GLY A 214 -10.31 5.30 -6.82
CA GLY A 214 -11.16 5.97 -5.84
C GLY A 214 -10.94 7.47 -5.72
N LYS A 215 -11.99 8.16 -5.25
CA LYS A 215 -12.07 9.63 -5.21
C LYS A 215 -11.06 10.29 -4.29
N ARG A 216 -10.62 9.61 -3.23
CA ARG A 216 -9.63 10.12 -2.26
C ARG A 216 -8.31 10.48 -2.96
N LEU A 217 -7.88 9.66 -3.91
CA LEU A 217 -6.63 9.89 -4.64
C LEU A 217 -6.60 11.23 -5.39
N ASN A 218 -7.77 11.78 -5.76
CA ASN A 218 -7.84 13.06 -6.47
C ASN A 218 -7.22 14.24 -5.71
N GLN A 219 -7.34 14.25 -4.39
CA GLN A 219 -6.78 15.32 -3.55
C GLN A 219 -5.27 15.15 -3.32
N ASP A 220 -4.78 13.94 -3.50
CA ASP A 220 -3.40 13.57 -3.21
C ASP A 220 -2.48 13.64 -4.44
N LEU A 221 -3.01 13.86 -5.65
CA LEU A 221 -2.24 13.86 -6.89
C LEU A 221 -1.71 15.26 -7.26
N LEU A 222 -0.40 15.36 -7.44
CA LEU A 222 0.32 16.49 -8.02
C LEU A 222 0.56 16.23 -9.52
N SER A 223 0.30 17.21 -10.38
CA SER A 223 0.54 17.08 -11.82
C SER A 223 2.00 17.31 -12.17
N ILE A 224 2.49 16.51 -13.10
CA ILE A 224 3.79 16.66 -13.75
C ILE A 224 3.54 16.83 -15.23
N ASP A 225 4.22 17.79 -15.85
CA ASP A 225 4.19 18.04 -17.28
C ASP A 225 5.50 18.73 -17.67
N VAL A 226 6.41 17.98 -18.29
CA VAL A 226 7.76 18.46 -18.66
C VAL A 226 8.07 17.99 -20.07
N ASP A 227 8.25 18.93 -20.96
CA ASP A 227 8.63 18.69 -22.35
C ASP A 227 10.12 19.01 -22.55
N THR A 228 10.84 18.08 -23.15
CA THR A 228 12.28 18.20 -23.45
C THR A 228 12.58 17.64 -24.83
N SER A 229 13.76 17.92 -25.36
CA SER A 229 14.19 17.37 -26.65
C SER A 229 14.37 15.83 -26.66
N LEU A 230 14.45 15.19 -25.49
CA LEU A 230 14.63 13.74 -25.35
C LEU A 230 13.34 13.00 -25.14
N CYS A 231 12.43 13.57 -24.35
CA CYS A 231 11.15 12.96 -24.01
C CYS A 231 10.18 14.02 -23.46
N HIS A 232 8.89 13.76 -23.62
CA HIS A 232 7.83 14.43 -22.89
C HIS A 232 7.40 13.53 -21.74
N ILE A 233 7.43 14.05 -20.51
CA ILE A 233 7.00 13.33 -19.29
C ILE A 233 5.80 14.04 -18.72
N HIS A 234 4.65 13.38 -18.70
CA HIS A 234 3.45 13.92 -18.09
C HIS A 234 2.80 12.92 -17.14
N GLY A 235 1.88 13.39 -16.30
CA GLY A 235 1.16 12.52 -15.39
C GLY A 235 1.03 13.06 -13.99
N PHE A 236 1.06 12.16 -13.00
CA PHE A 236 0.76 12.50 -11.62
C PHE A 236 1.65 11.74 -10.65
N VAL A 237 1.98 12.40 -9.55
CA VAL A 237 2.70 11.82 -8.40
C VAL A 237 1.94 12.17 -7.13
N GLY A 238 1.94 11.29 -6.15
CA GLY A 238 1.26 11.52 -4.87
C GLY A 238 1.97 12.58 -4.02
N LYS A 239 1.20 13.27 -3.17
CA LYS A 239 1.75 14.12 -2.11
C LYS A 239 2.53 13.28 -1.10
N PRO A 240 3.50 13.84 -0.35
CA PRO A 240 4.22 13.14 0.71
C PRO A 240 3.30 12.47 1.73
N GLU A 241 2.17 13.12 2.06
CA GLU A 241 1.15 12.62 3.00
C GLU A 241 0.41 11.36 2.51
N SER A 242 0.46 11.09 1.21
CA SER A 242 -0.14 9.89 0.60
C SER A 242 0.79 8.67 0.61
N ALA A 243 1.98 8.78 1.22
CA ALA A 243 2.93 7.68 1.34
C ALA A 243 2.35 6.51 2.12
N ARG A 244 2.66 5.28 1.68
CA ARG A 244 2.18 4.03 2.31
C ARG A 244 3.29 3.00 2.36
N LYS A 245 3.25 2.13 3.39
CA LYS A 245 4.21 1.02 3.54
C LYS A 245 3.98 -0.10 2.54
N LYS A 246 2.73 -0.32 2.12
CA LYS A 246 2.34 -1.45 1.26
C LYS A 246 1.44 -1.00 0.11
N THR A 247 1.52 -1.74 -0.99
CA THR A 247 0.66 -1.65 -2.18
C THR A 247 0.42 -0.23 -2.72
N PRO A 248 1.46 0.58 -2.94
CA PRO A 248 1.28 1.86 -3.62
C PRO A 248 0.95 1.61 -5.10
N GLN A 249 0.05 2.41 -5.66
CA GLN A 249 -0.27 2.39 -7.08
C GLN A 249 0.89 3.05 -7.86
N GLN A 250 1.71 2.23 -8.50
CA GLN A 250 2.92 2.68 -9.18
C GLN A 250 2.93 2.24 -10.64
N TYR A 251 2.73 3.19 -11.54
CA TYR A 251 2.58 2.92 -12.96
C TYR A 251 3.49 3.83 -13.78
N PHE A 252 4.32 3.19 -14.62
CA PHE A 252 5.02 3.85 -15.70
C PHE A 252 4.48 3.38 -17.04
N PHE A 253 4.31 4.32 -17.94
CA PHE A 253 3.92 4.05 -19.31
C PHE A 253 4.89 4.75 -20.27
N VAL A 254 5.25 4.08 -21.35
CA VAL A 254 6.04 4.66 -22.44
C VAL A 254 5.39 4.36 -23.78
N ASN A 255 5.12 5.39 -24.56
CA ASN A 255 4.44 5.29 -25.84
C ASN A 255 3.23 4.34 -25.73
N GLU A 256 2.34 4.63 -24.76
CA GLU A 256 1.11 3.88 -24.47
C GLU A 256 1.31 2.44 -23.95
N ARG A 257 2.52 2.03 -23.55
CA ARG A 257 2.81 0.70 -23.02
C ARG A 257 3.20 0.75 -21.56
N TYR A 258 2.62 -0.13 -20.76
CA TYR A 258 3.04 -0.32 -19.37
C TYR A 258 4.48 -0.83 -19.30
N MET A 259 5.29 -0.22 -18.47
CA MET A 259 6.66 -0.69 -18.18
C MET A 259 6.95 -0.82 -16.70
N LYS A 260 7.88 -1.71 -16.37
CA LYS A 260 8.55 -1.78 -15.08
C LYS A 260 9.98 -1.29 -15.26
N HIS A 261 10.34 -0.25 -14.53
CA HIS A 261 11.65 0.35 -14.64
C HIS A 261 12.24 0.68 -13.26
N PRO A 262 12.99 -0.26 -12.65
CA PRO A 262 13.53 -0.07 -11.28
C PRO A 262 14.40 1.17 -11.13
N TYR A 263 15.16 1.55 -12.19
CA TYR A 263 16.01 2.73 -12.18
C TYR A 263 15.19 4.03 -12.13
N PHE A 264 14.11 4.14 -12.92
CA PHE A 264 13.21 5.30 -12.87
C PHE A 264 12.38 5.33 -11.57
N HIS A 265 11.99 4.16 -11.05
CA HIS A 265 11.39 4.09 -9.72
C HIS A 265 12.30 4.72 -8.66
N LYS A 266 13.61 4.42 -8.70
CA LYS A 266 14.58 5.02 -7.79
C LYS A 266 14.66 6.55 -7.96
N ALA A 267 14.50 7.10 -9.18
CA ALA A 267 14.45 8.55 -9.40
C ALA A 267 13.27 9.18 -8.64
N VAL A 268 12.07 8.58 -8.77
CA VAL A 268 10.88 9.07 -8.06
C VAL A 268 11.10 9.03 -6.55
N ILE A 269 11.53 7.90 -5.99
CA ILE A 269 11.76 7.77 -4.53
C ILE A 269 12.84 8.74 -4.04
N THR A 270 13.93 8.93 -4.82
CA THR A 270 14.98 9.91 -4.47
C THR A 270 14.47 11.36 -4.44
N ALA A 271 13.45 11.69 -5.23
CA ALA A 271 12.83 13.02 -5.18
C ALA A 271 12.10 13.29 -3.85
N PHE A 272 11.65 12.23 -3.17
CA PHE A 272 10.98 12.29 -1.86
C PHE A 272 11.93 12.03 -0.68
N ASP A 273 13.26 11.98 -0.93
CA ASP A 273 14.23 11.80 0.17
C ASP A 273 14.01 12.83 1.27
N ARG A 274 13.91 12.38 2.52
CA ARG A 274 13.60 13.17 3.72
C ARG A 274 12.18 13.77 3.80
N LEU A 275 11.32 13.54 2.82
CA LEU A 275 9.93 14.02 2.83
C LEU A 275 8.96 12.92 3.28
N ILE A 276 9.37 11.66 3.18
CA ILE A 276 8.58 10.50 3.57
C ILE A 276 9.38 9.61 4.53
N PRO A 277 8.72 8.89 5.45
CA PRO A 277 9.37 7.91 6.32
C PRO A 277 10.09 6.81 5.54
N GLN A 278 11.17 6.28 6.10
CA GLN A 278 11.91 5.18 5.47
C GLN A 278 11.03 3.94 5.30
N GLY A 279 11.07 3.36 4.10
CA GLY A 279 10.29 2.17 3.75
C GLY A 279 8.87 2.46 3.27
N GLU A 280 8.43 3.70 3.26
CA GLU A 280 7.18 4.10 2.64
C GLU A 280 7.37 4.45 1.17
N GLN A 281 6.31 4.29 0.39
CA GLN A 281 6.30 4.48 -1.05
C GLN A 281 5.14 5.38 -1.46
N ILE A 282 5.36 6.13 -2.55
CA ILE A 282 4.40 7.10 -3.09
C ILE A 282 3.67 6.50 -4.29
N PRO A 283 2.36 6.74 -4.46
CA PRO A 283 1.67 6.43 -5.70
C PRO A 283 2.12 7.37 -6.82
N TYR A 284 2.26 6.84 -8.02
CA TYR A 284 2.57 7.63 -9.22
C TYR A 284 2.02 6.99 -10.49
N PHE A 285 1.66 7.85 -11.45
CA PHE A 285 1.14 7.52 -12.77
C PHE A 285 1.85 8.41 -13.78
N LEU A 286 2.92 7.91 -14.37
CA LEU A 286 3.84 8.69 -15.21
C LEU A 286 3.88 8.13 -16.62
N TYR A 287 3.66 9.00 -17.57
CA TYR A 287 3.59 8.72 -19.00
C TYR A 287 4.78 9.36 -19.69
N PHE A 288 5.49 8.57 -20.48
CA PHE A 288 6.66 8.98 -21.25
C PHE A 288 6.33 8.88 -22.72
N GLU A 289 6.45 9.98 -23.43
CA GLU A 289 6.44 10.01 -24.88
C GLU A 289 7.88 10.19 -25.36
N VAL A 290 8.40 9.17 -26.03
CA VAL A 290 9.79 9.10 -26.47
C VAL A 290 9.83 8.72 -27.95
N PRO A 291 10.70 9.33 -28.78
CA PRO A 291 10.84 8.89 -30.17
C PRO A 291 11.06 7.37 -30.24
N PRO A 292 10.30 6.63 -31.06
CA PRO A 292 10.43 5.16 -31.12
C PRO A 292 11.85 4.66 -31.44
N THR A 293 12.65 5.46 -32.13
CA THR A 293 14.05 5.17 -32.46
C THR A 293 14.97 5.12 -31.25
N ASN A 294 14.59 5.76 -30.12
CA ASN A 294 15.43 5.90 -28.93
C ASN A 294 15.07 4.88 -27.85
N ILE A 295 14.17 3.94 -28.17
CA ILE A 295 13.76 2.87 -27.25
C ILE A 295 13.79 1.50 -27.93
N ASP A 296 14.18 0.46 -27.17
CA ASP A 296 14.02 -0.93 -27.57
C ASP A 296 12.97 -1.61 -26.68
N VAL A 297 11.86 -1.99 -27.30
CA VAL A 297 10.69 -2.66 -26.65
C VAL A 297 10.78 -4.17 -26.76
N ASN A 298 11.60 -4.72 -27.68
CA ASN A 298 11.61 -6.14 -27.99
C ASN A 298 12.62 -6.96 -27.18
N ILE A 299 12.80 -6.63 -25.92
CA ILE A 299 13.79 -7.29 -25.04
C ILE A 299 13.22 -8.54 -24.39
N HIS A 300 11.96 -8.50 -23.97
CA HIS A 300 11.29 -9.58 -23.25
C HIS A 300 9.94 -9.96 -23.91
N PRO A 301 9.53 -11.24 -23.89
CA PRO A 301 8.23 -11.66 -24.47
C PRO A 301 7.03 -10.88 -23.92
N THR A 302 7.06 -10.49 -22.64
CA THR A 302 5.99 -9.72 -21.99
C THR A 302 6.02 -8.23 -22.35
N LYS A 303 7.08 -7.74 -23.01
CA LYS A 303 7.26 -6.33 -23.41
C LYS A 303 7.14 -5.31 -22.25
N THR A 304 7.39 -5.74 -21.02
CA THR A 304 7.31 -4.87 -19.82
C THR A 304 8.64 -4.25 -19.44
N GLU A 305 9.75 -4.75 -20.00
CA GLU A 305 11.08 -4.20 -19.84
C GLU A 305 11.48 -3.48 -21.14
N ILE A 306 11.85 -2.23 -21.02
CA ILE A 306 12.18 -1.35 -22.14
C ILE A 306 13.54 -0.72 -21.87
N LYS A 307 14.41 -0.70 -22.87
CA LYS A 307 15.68 0.02 -22.81
C LYS A 307 15.57 1.36 -23.51
N PHE A 308 16.12 2.36 -22.86
CA PHE A 308 16.22 3.71 -23.40
C PHE A 308 17.66 3.99 -23.82
N GLU A 309 17.86 4.65 -24.94
CA GLU A 309 19.19 5.06 -25.40
C GLU A 309 19.84 6.05 -24.42
N ASN A 310 19.06 7.00 -23.91
CA ASN A 310 19.51 8.07 -23.02
C ASN A 310 18.95 7.93 -21.59
N GLU A 311 19.00 6.73 -21.02
CA GLU A 311 18.37 6.37 -19.74
C GLU A 311 18.79 7.29 -18.59
N GLN A 312 20.08 7.65 -18.50
CA GLN A 312 20.61 8.49 -17.44
C GLN A 312 20.10 9.94 -17.53
N ALA A 313 19.98 10.48 -18.75
CA ALA A 313 19.45 11.82 -18.96
C ALA A 313 17.95 11.88 -18.60
N ILE A 314 17.17 10.89 -19.04
CA ILE A 314 15.74 10.77 -18.69
C ILE A 314 15.57 10.64 -17.19
N TRP A 315 16.43 9.89 -16.49
CA TRP A 315 16.42 9.77 -15.04
C TRP A 315 16.59 11.15 -14.35
N GLN A 316 17.52 11.99 -14.82
CA GLN A 316 17.73 13.34 -14.27
C GLN A 316 16.53 14.26 -14.53
N ILE A 317 15.95 14.17 -15.73
CA ILE A 317 14.73 14.94 -16.09
C ILE A 317 13.58 14.53 -15.18
N LEU A 318 13.34 13.22 -14.99
CA LEU A 318 12.30 12.69 -14.13
C LEU A 318 12.50 13.14 -12.68
N LEU A 319 13.73 13.03 -12.15
CA LEU A 319 14.05 13.48 -10.79
C LEU A 319 13.74 14.97 -10.61
N ALA A 320 14.15 15.81 -11.56
CA ALA A 320 13.91 17.24 -11.50
C ALA A 320 12.41 17.56 -11.59
N ALA A 321 11.68 16.91 -12.50
CA ALA A 321 10.25 17.08 -12.69
C ALA A 321 9.45 16.73 -11.42
N VAL A 322 9.78 15.60 -10.78
CA VAL A 322 9.12 15.19 -9.52
C VAL A 322 9.47 16.16 -8.39
N LYS A 323 10.74 16.55 -8.25
CA LYS A 323 11.16 17.55 -7.24
C LYS A 323 10.45 18.88 -7.40
N GLU A 324 10.29 19.36 -8.64
CA GLU A 324 9.58 20.59 -8.94
C GLU A 324 8.09 20.50 -8.54
N ALA A 325 7.41 19.40 -8.91
CA ALA A 325 6.02 19.18 -8.54
C ALA A 325 5.80 19.15 -7.02
N VAL A 326 6.70 18.48 -6.29
CA VAL A 326 6.67 18.41 -4.84
C VAL A 326 7.04 19.75 -4.20
N GLY A 327 8.04 20.47 -4.76
CA GLY A 327 8.45 21.79 -4.28
C GLY A 327 7.34 22.83 -4.38
N ARG A 328 6.63 22.88 -5.50
CA ARG A 328 5.46 23.78 -5.67
C ARG A 328 4.35 23.53 -4.64
N PHE A 329 4.21 22.29 -4.19
CA PHE A 329 3.23 21.94 -3.15
C PHE A 329 3.72 22.32 -1.74
N ASN A 330 5.03 22.19 -1.48
CA ASN A 330 5.67 22.54 -0.22
C ASN A 330 6.01 24.03 -0.10
N ASP A 331 5.73 24.85 -1.11
CA ASP A 331 5.75 26.29 -0.95
C ASP A 331 4.76 26.63 0.18
N ILE A 332 5.34 26.75 1.37
CA ILE A 332 4.67 27.20 2.59
C ILE A 332 3.91 28.45 2.18
N PRO A 333 2.61 28.56 2.48
CA PRO A 333 1.94 29.84 2.35
C PRO A 333 2.83 30.82 3.10
N SER A 334 3.45 31.76 2.38
CA SER A 334 4.15 32.87 3.02
C SER A 334 3.17 33.35 4.06
N ILE A 335 3.57 33.27 5.34
CA ILE A 335 2.78 33.84 6.42
C ILE A 335 2.74 35.32 6.02
N ASP A 336 1.69 35.71 5.35
CA ASP A 336 1.36 37.10 5.14
C ASP A 336 1.10 37.62 6.53
N PHE A 337 2.14 38.14 7.12
CA PHE A 337 1.97 38.95 8.32
C PHE A 337 1.14 40.12 7.88
N ASP A 338 -0.13 40.06 8.21
CA ASP A 338 -1.09 41.11 7.98
C ASP A 338 -0.45 42.39 8.46
N THR A 339 -0.03 43.23 7.51
CA THR A 339 0.64 44.50 7.80
C THR A 339 -0.38 45.61 8.07
N GLU A 340 -1.68 45.30 8.07
CA GLU A 340 -2.73 46.17 8.54
C GLU A 340 -2.56 46.41 10.04
N GLY A 341 -2.02 47.58 10.37
CA GLY A 341 -1.80 48.01 11.75
C GLY A 341 -0.35 48.13 12.19
N LYS A 342 0.63 47.89 11.31
CA LYS A 342 2.01 48.30 11.62
C LYS A 342 2.13 49.81 11.47
N PRO A 343 2.65 50.52 12.52
CA PRO A 343 2.97 51.94 12.37
C PRO A 343 4.00 52.10 11.25
N ASP A 344 3.76 53.08 10.35
CA ASP A 344 4.68 53.42 9.29
C ASP A 344 6.11 53.51 9.83
N ILE A 345 7.00 52.71 9.28
CA ILE A 345 8.43 52.83 9.57
C ILE A 345 8.85 54.16 8.97
N PRO A 346 9.26 55.17 9.80
CA PRO A 346 9.63 56.45 9.24
C PRO A 346 10.83 56.27 8.30
N VAL A 347 10.68 56.80 7.09
CA VAL A 347 11.75 56.79 6.10
C VAL A 347 12.96 57.49 6.70
N PHE A 348 14.12 56.84 6.72
CA PHE A 348 15.37 57.41 7.22
C PHE A 348 15.70 58.69 6.42
N ASP A 349 15.62 59.86 7.06
CA ASP A 349 16.06 61.12 6.50
C ASP A 349 17.53 61.35 6.89
N PRO A 350 18.48 61.33 5.92
CA PRO A 350 19.90 61.49 6.20
C PRO A 350 20.27 62.86 6.76
N HIS A 351 19.36 63.83 6.76
CA HIS A 351 19.56 65.18 7.28
C HIS A 351 18.96 65.43 8.68
N SER A 352 18.23 64.46 9.24
CA SER A 352 17.76 64.55 10.64
C SER A 352 18.85 64.06 11.57
N GLY A 353 19.47 64.99 12.30
CA GLY A 353 20.50 64.67 13.32
C GLY A 353 19.95 63.67 14.35
N THR A 354 20.57 62.51 14.42
CA THR A 354 20.25 61.46 15.40
C THR A 354 20.52 61.96 16.82
N LYS A 355 19.45 62.24 17.59
CA LYS A 355 19.56 62.42 19.03
C LYS A 355 19.68 61.05 19.67
N ALA A 356 20.77 60.80 20.38
CA ALA A 356 20.95 59.57 21.14
C ALA A 356 19.80 59.39 22.14
N PRO A 357 19.21 58.23 22.30
CA PRO A 357 18.14 57.98 23.25
C PRO A 357 18.68 58.25 24.68
N LYS A 358 18.00 59.08 25.41
CA LYS A 358 18.27 59.25 26.84
C LYS A 358 17.71 58.09 27.60
N VAL A 359 18.57 57.28 28.21
CA VAL A 359 18.15 56.20 29.11
C VAL A 359 17.71 56.88 30.43
N GLU A 360 16.40 56.93 30.66
CA GLU A 360 15.87 57.29 32.00
C GLU A 360 15.91 56.01 32.85
N ILE A 361 16.85 55.99 33.79
CA ILE A 361 16.98 54.95 34.81
C ILE A 361 15.96 55.26 35.91
N ASN A 362 14.91 54.41 36.00
CA ASN A 362 14.01 54.48 37.15
C ASN A 362 14.60 53.66 38.32
N PRO A 363 15.17 54.27 39.37
CA PRO A 363 15.85 53.51 40.42
C PRO A 363 14.92 52.70 41.32
N SER A 364 13.61 52.81 41.16
CA SER A 364 12.60 52.01 41.88
C SER A 364 12.05 50.84 41.10
N PHE A 365 12.51 50.59 39.85
CA PHE A 365 12.08 49.46 39.07
C PHE A 365 12.81 48.18 39.50
N ASN A 366 12.06 47.25 40.11
CA ASN A 366 12.57 45.93 40.48
C ASN A 366 11.78 44.84 39.71
N PRO A 367 12.38 44.22 38.70
CA PRO A 367 11.69 43.22 37.87
C PRO A 367 11.26 41.96 38.65
N PHE A 368 11.77 41.75 39.87
CA PHE A 368 11.43 40.60 40.71
C PHE A 368 10.33 40.91 41.76
N LYS A 369 9.74 42.10 41.74
CA LYS A 369 8.64 42.50 42.62
C LYS A 369 7.32 42.81 41.91
N GLN A 370 7.06 42.24 40.76
CA GLN A 370 5.71 42.26 40.16
C GLN A 370 4.82 41.26 40.88
N THR A 371 4.10 41.72 41.88
CA THR A 371 2.88 41.03 42.36
C THR A 371 1.83 41.17 41.25
N ALA A 372 1.59 40.10 40.52
CA ALA A 372 0.48 40.01 39.60
C ALA A 372 -0.83 40.17 40.40
N GLN A 373 -1.50 41.30 40.24
CA GLN A 373 -2.91 41.37 40.63
C GLN A 373 -3.69 40.54 39.64
N PRO A 374 -4.51 39.58 40.11
CA PRO A 374 -5.36 38.83 39.21
C PRO A 374 -6.42 39.77 38.62
N GLN A 375 -6.33 40.04 37.33
CA GLN A 375 -7.45 40.62 36.59
C GLN A 375 -8.59 39.61 36.64
N LYS A 376 -9.69 39.97 37.28
CA LYS A 376 -10.94 39.24 37.20
C LYS A 376 -11.39 39.24 35.74
N PRO A 377 -11.64 38.08 35.13
CA PRO A 377 -12.22 38.04 33.78
C PRO A 377 -13.59 38.73 33.85
N SER A 378 -13.79 39.72 32.99
CA SER A 378 -15.11 40.33 32.78
C SER A 378 -15.98 39.30 32.06
N VAL A 379 -17.01 38.81 32.73
CA VAL A 379 -18.04 37.95 32.14
C VAL A 379 -18.90 38.84 31.22
N PRO A 380 -19.15 38.45 29.96
CA PRO A 380 -20.04 39.21 29.10
C PRO A 380 -21.45 39.33 29.71
N GLU A 381 -22.06 40.50 29.62
CA GLU A 381 -23.46 40.72 30.03
C GLU A 381 -24.37 39.79 29.21
N GLY A 382 -25.23 39.03 29.88
CA GLY A 382 -26.16 38.08 29.26
C GLY A 382 -25.87 36.58 29.48
N TRP A 383 -24.80 36.26 30.27
CA TRP A 383 -24.47 34.85 30.57
C TRP A 383 -25.54 34.10 31.36
N GLU A 384 -26.35 34.82 32.20
CA GLU A 384 -27.34 34.23 33.06
C GLU A 384 -28.59 33.73 32.28
N GLU A 385 -28.87 34.29 31.10
CA GLU A 385 -30.01 33.82 30.27
C GLU A 385 -29.83 32.44 29.63
N LEU A 386 -28.58 31.96 29.55
CA LEU A 386 -28.29 30.62 29.00
C LEU A 386 -28.63 29.46 29.93
N TYR A 387 -28.87 29.72 31.21
CA TYR A 387 -29.17 28.68 32.21
C TYR A 387 -30.60 28.72 32.78
N SER A 388 -31.46 29.63 32.34
CA SER A 388 -32.82 29.79 32.82
C SER A 388 -33.83 28.66 32.39
N GLY A 389 -33.34 27.58 31.78
CA GLY A 389 -34.14 26.45 31.31
C GLY A 389 -33.85 25.10 31.98
N LEU A 390 -33.00 25.04 33.01
CA LEU A 390 -32.52 23.76 33.58
C LEU A 390 -32.94 23.51 35.04
N ASP A 391 -33.91 24.23 35.56
CA ASP A 391 -34.52 23.93 36.89
C ASP A 391 -35.56 22.81 36.76
N GLY A 392 -35.09 21.58 36.71
CA GLY A 392 -35.86 20.36 36.82
C GLY A 392 -35.16 19.38 37.74
N ASN A 393 -35.66 19.28 38.98
CA ASN A 393 -35.25 18.39 40.07
C ASN A 393 -34.63 17.06 39.61
N ALA A 394 -33.36 16.85 39.87
CA ALA A 394 -32.78 15.53 40.06
C ALA A 394 -31.69 15.61 41.14
N GLU A 395 -31.98 14.99 42.29
CA GLU A 395 -31.04 14.78 43.37
C GLU A 395 -29.80 14.03 42.87
N ILE A 396 -28.67 14.75 42.79
CA ILE A 396 -27.37 14.14 42.54
C ILE A 396 -26.84 13.64 43.89
N ARG A 397 -26.89 12.31 44.08
CA ARG A 397 -26.13 11.63 45.12
C ARG A 397 -24.64 11.79 44.81
N GLN A 398 -23.95 12.64 45.55
CA GLN A 398 -22.49 12.67 45.63
C GLN A 398 -22.01 11.36 46.25
N SER A 399 -21.45 10.47 45.46
CA SER A 399 -20.60 9.38 45.96
C SER A 399 -19.23 9.96 46.31
N LYS A 400 -18.98 10.05 47.61
CA LYS A 400 -17.64 10.28 48.16
C LYS A 400 -16.74 9.12 47.79
N LEU A 401 -15.72 9.39 47.04
CA LEU A 401 -14.64 8.44 46.75
C LEU A 401 -13.32 9.15 47.07
N PHE A 402 -13.00 9.18 48.35
CA PHE A 402 -11.64 9.38 48.93
C PHE A 402 -11.83 9.57 50.43
N GLU A 403 -11.92 8.48 51.21
CA GLU A 403 -11.61 8.43 52.62
C GLU A 403 -10.31 7.66 52.78
N GLN A 404 -9.29 8.36 53.26
CA GLN A 404 -8.07 7.77 53.80
C GLN A 404 -8.45 7.02 55.09
N ASP A 405 -8.25 5.73 55.16
CA ASP A 405 -8.23 5.00 56.42
C ASP A 405 -6.82 5.02 57.00
N GLU A 406 -6.61 5.86 57.98
CA GLU A 406 -5.60 5.70 59.01
C GLU A 406 -6.02 4.54 59.90
N LEU A 407 -5.28 3.43 59.87
CA LEU A 407 -5.39 2.38 60.85
C LEU A 407 -4.32 2.50 61.92
N ASP A 408 -4.85 2.73 63.12
CA ASP A 408 -4.15 2.73 64.40
C ASP A 408 -3.39 1.45 64.72
N VAL A 409 -2.18 1.66 65.20
CA VAL A 409 -1.30 0.66 65.82
C VAL A 409 -1.73 0.44 67.24
N ASN A 410 -2.14 -0.77 67.61
CA ASN A 410 -1.92 -1.35 68.95
C ASN A 410 -2.46 -2.76 69.05
N THR A 411 -1.59 -3.73 69.08
CA THR A 411 -1.55 -4.81 70.13
C THR A 411 -0.35 -5.73 69.85
N THR A 412 0.52 -5.75 70.82
CA THR A 412 1.61 -6.76 71.05
C THR A 412 1.03 -7.99 71.80
N PRO A 413 1.85 -8.99 72.15
CA PRO A 413 2.65 -9.94 71.36
C PRO A 413 2.36 -11.38 71.79
N THR A 414 2.77 -12.40 71.04
CA THR A 414 3.12 -13.69 71.65
C THR A 414 4.23 -14.39 70.83
N ASP A 415 5.27 -14.77 71.60
CA ASP A 415 6.41 -15.56 71.28
C ASP A 415 6.05 -16.90 70.62
N GLU A 416 6.85 -17.32 69.67
CA GLU A 416 7.47 -18.64 69.68
C GLU A 416 8.76 -18.66 68.84
N SER A 417 9.83 -18.77 69.55
CA SER A 417 11.19 -18.97 69.13
C SER A 417 11.42 -20.36 68.54
N LEU A 418 12.10 -20.45 67.42
CA LEU A 418 12.93 -21.61 67.12
C LEU A 418 14.34 -21.15 66.69
N ILE A 419 15.21 -21.31 67.68
CA ILE A 419 16.66 -21.19 67.60
C ILE A 419 17.21 -22.45 66.93
N ILE A 420 18.02 -22.31 65.90
CA ILE A 420 19.06 -23.30 65.61
C ILE A 420 20.38 -22.55 65.43
N SER A 421 21.27 -22.94 66.35
CA SER A 421 22.60 -22.37 66.56
C SER A 421 23.63 -22.82 65.54
N SER A 422 24.45 -21.87 65.20
CA SER A 422 25.92 -21.84 65.11
C SER A 422 26.70 -23.09 64.79
N ALA A 423 27.54 -23.00 63.80
CA ALA A 423 28.93 -23.46 63.87
C ALA A 423 29.82 -22.44 63.13
N SER A 424 30.63 -21.80 63.91
CA SER A 424 31.74 -20.96 63.52
C SER A 424 32.87 -21.77 62.90
N THR A 425 33.45 -21.30 61.79
CA THR A 425 34.90 -21.42 61.55
C THR A 425 35.42 -20.31 60.68
N THR A 426 36.18 -19.45 61.33
CA THR A 426 37.41 -18.70 60.95
C THR A 426 37.66 -18.32 59.48
N SER A 427 37.65 -17.03 59.32
CA SER A 427 38.63 -16.14 58.67
C SER A 427 39.18 -16.48 57.29
N THR A 428 38.75 -15.66 56.31
CA THR A 428 39.72 -14.84 55.53
C THR A 428 39.00 -13.62 55.03
N ASN A 429 39.58 -12.45 55.27
CA ASN A 429 39.16 -11.16 54.76
C ASN A 429 39.29 -11.16 53.24
N GLU A 430 38.18 -11.30 52.53
CA GLU A 430 38.00 -10.74 51.23
C GLU A 430 36.76 -9.85 51.31
N SER A 431 36.99 -8.58 51.09
CA SER A 431 35.96 -7.55 51.01
C SER A 431 34.97 -7.92 49.90
N MET A 432 33.88 -8.55 50.30
CA MET A 432 32.70 -8.65 49.45
C MET A 432 32.12 -7.23 49.42
N ILE A 433 32.45 -6.50 48.37
CA ILE A 433 31.60 -5.41 47.87
C ILE A 433 30.30 -6.09 47.54
N GLU A 434 29.27 -5.98 48.38
CA GLU A 434 27.90 -6.24 47.98
C GLU A 434 27.58 -5.22 46.87
N GLU A 435 27.80 -5.62 45.61
CA GLU A 435 27.30 -4.90 44.45
C GLU A 435 25.78 -4.98 44.46
N LYS A 436 25.14 -4.04 45.11
CA LYS A 436 23.81 -3.55 44.75
C LYS A 436 23.94 -2.61 43.57
N SER A 437 24.52 -3.09 42.48
CA SER A 437 24.37 -2.39 41.20
C SER A 437 22.93 -2.58 40.72
N PRO A 438 22.27 -1.55 40.17
CA PRO A 438 20.99 -1.74 39.51
C PRO A 438 21.15 -2.82 38.46
N SER A 439 20.22 -3.79 38.44
CA SER A 439 20.28 -4.95 37.54
C SER A 439 20.36 -4.54 36.08
N HIS A 440 19.84 -3.34 35.76
CA HIS A 440 19.73 -2.81 34.41
C HIS A 440 20.11 -1.33 34.35
N TYR A 441 20.69 -0.93 33.22
CA TYR A 441 21.02 0.48 32.92
C TYR A 441 20.41 0.85 31.56
N GLN A 442 19.65 1.97 31.52
CA GLN A 442 19.09 2.47 30.28
C GLN A 442 20.01 3.46 29.57
N TYR A 443 20.31 3.23 28.29
CA TYR A 443 21.12 4.13 27.48
C TYR A 443 20.25 4.85 26.43
N LYS A 444 20.28 6.19 26.47
CA LYS A 444 19.54 7.10 25.57
C LYS A 444 18.03 6.82 25.44
N GLY A 445 17.39 6.25 26.46
CA GLY A 445 15.97 5.92 26.38
C GLY A 445 15.60 4.89 25.31
N SER A 446 16.57 4.14 24.79
CA SER A 446 16.37 3.20 23.67
C SER A 446 16.89 1.80 23.94
N TYR A 447 17.94 1.68 24.73
CA TYR A 447 18.61 0.42 24.99
C TYR A 447 18.69 0.12 26.47
N ILE A 448 18.40 -1.11 26.85
CA ILE A 448 18.61 -1.62 28.21
C ILE A 448 19.90 -2.45 28.20
N MET A 449 20.82 -2.11 29.06
CA MET A 449 22.11 -2.80 29.23
C MET A 449 22.12 -3.57 30.54
N THR A 450 22.52 -4.82 30.49
CA THR A 450 22.65 -5.68 31.68
C THR A 450 23.90 -6.52 31.64
N ALA A 451 24.57 -6.68 32.79
CA ALA A 451 25.73 -7.54 32.90
C ALA A 451 25.29 -8.99 32.87
N VAL A 452 25.96 -9.79 32.05
CA VAL A 452 25.79 -11.23 31.96
C VAL A 452 27.15 -11.95 32.09
N LYS A 453 27.16 -13.21 32.43
CA LYS A 453 28.42 -13.97 32.59
C LYS A 453 29.32 -13.95 31.36
N SER A 454 28.75 -13.76 30.19
CA SER A 454 29.47 -13.73 28.90
C SER A 454 29.92 -12.32 28.45
N GLY A 455 29.55 -11.25 29.20
CA GLY A 455 29.85 -9.86 28.85
C GLY A 455 28.72 -8.92 29.16
N LEU A 456 28.48 -7.95 28.25
CA LEU A 456 27.41 -6.96 28.35
C LEU A 456 26.30 -7.30 27.34
N MET A 457 25.11 -7.57 27.83
CA MET A 457 23.91 -7.74 27.01
C MET A 457 23.23 -6.39 26.78
N ILE A 458 22.90 -6.09 25.53
CA ILE A 458 22.23 -4.87 25.08
C ILE A 458 20.91 -5.28 24.45
N ILE A 459 19.81 -4.75 24.97
CA ILE A 459 18.44 -5.04 24.53
C ILE A 459 17.82 -3.77 23.96
N ASP A 460 17.30 -3.83 22.74
CA ASP A 460 16.47 -2.73 22.19
C ASP A 460 15.09 -2.76 22.85
N GLN A 461 14.77 -1.77 23.66
CA GLN A 461 13.51 -1.72 24.44
C GLN A 461 12.26 -1.68 23.59
N HIS A 462 12.26 -0.96 22.45
CA HIS A 462 11.13 -0.87 21.54
C HIS A 462 10.86 -2.21 20.86
N ARG A 463 11.91 -2.85 20.34
CA ARG A 463 11.83 -4.16 19.69
C ARG A 463 11.47 -5.28 20.67
N ALA A 464 11.98 -5.23 21.90
CA ALA A 464 11.61 -6.15 22.96
C ALA A 464 10.12 -6.07 23.27
N HIS A 465 9.59 -4.86 23.43
CA HIS A 465 8.18 -4.67 23.73
C HIS A 465 7.27 -5.06 22.55
N ILE A 466 7.69 -4.81 21.29
CA ILE A 466 6.99 -5.34 20.11
C ILE A 466 6.87 -6.87 20.19
N ARG A 467 7.93 -7.58 20.59
CA ARG A 467 7.91 -9.04 20.68
C ARG A 467 6.97 -9.54 21.77
N ILE A 468 7.00 -8.95 22.93
CA ILE A 468 6.13 -9.27 24.08
C ILE A 468 4.67 -9.08 23.69
N LEU A 469 4.31 -7.90 23.22
CA LEU A 469 2.95 -7.54 22.82
C LEU A 469 2.44 -8.39 21.66
N PHE A 470 3.31 -8.72 20.71
CA PHE A 470 2.94 -9.60 19.59
C PHE A 470 2.49 -10.99 20.06
N GLU A 471 3.22 -11.63 20.99
CA GLU A 471 2.85 -12.94 21.51
C GLU A 471 1.61 -12.88 22.39
N GLU A 472 1.44 -11.78 23.13
CA GLU A 472 0.24 -11.55 23.93
C GLU A 472 -1.00 -11.40 23.06
N TYR A 473 -0.96 -10.50 22.05
CA TYR A 473 -2.07 -10.29 21.12
C TYR A 473 -2.37 -11.53 20.29
N LEU A 474 -1.36 -12.25 19.83
CA LEU A 474 -1.56 -13.50 19.09
C LEU A 474 -2.30 -14.56 19.96
N ARG A 475 -1.97 -14.66 21.24
CA ARG A 475 -2.65 -15.54 22.19
C ARG A 475 -4.09 -15.09 22.45
N GLN A 476 -4.33 -13.79 22.56
CA GLN A 476 -5.68 -13.22 22.74
C GLN A 476 -6.54 -13.51 21.51
N LEU A 477 -6.05 -13.27 20.29
CA LEU A 477 -6.75 -13.53 19.03
C LEU A 477 -7.07 -15.02 18.86
N SER A 478 -6.13 -15.91 19.19
CA SER A 478 -6.34 -17.35 19.09
C SER A 478 -7.37 -17.89 20.11
N SER A 479 -7.60 -17.18 21.23
CA SER A 479 -8.56 -17.60 22.28
C SER A 479 -10.03 -17.27 21.99
N HIS A 480 -10.37 -16.70 20.83
CA HIS A 480 -11.75 -16.43 20.35
C HIS A 480 -12.62 -15.57 21.28
N LYS A 481 -12.07 -14.66 22.05
CA LYS A 481 -12.80 -13.74 22.93
C LYS A 481 -12.46 -12.28 22.67
N ALA A 482 -12.43 -11.87 21.40
CA ALA A 482 -12.27 -10.46 21.09
C ALA A 482 -13.58 -9.70 21.45
N HIS A 483 -13.50 -8.77 22.38
CA HIS A 483 -14.60 -7.88 22.70
C HIS A 483 -14.54 -6.69 21.74
N SER A 484 -15.63 -6.44 21.04
CA SER A 484 -15.75 -5.28 20.16
C SER A 484 -16.12 -4.04 20.97
N GLN A 485 -15.37 -2.97 20.78
CA GLN A 485 -15.68 -1.64 21.32
C GLN A 485 -16.29 -0.79 20.21
N LYS A 486 -17.47 -0.21 20.46
CA LYS A 486 -18.12 0.67 19.49
C LYS A 486 -17.38 1.99 19.35
N VAL A 487 -17.19 2.43 18.10
CA VAL A 487 -16.62 3.73 17.76
C VAL A 487 -17.72 4.78 17.81
N LEU A 488 -17.52 5.87 18.58
CA LEU A 488 -18.52 6.95 18.71
C LEU A 488 -18.72 7.72 17.39
N PHE A 489 -17.69 7.86 16.60
CA PHE A 489 -17.71 8.52 15.30
C PHE A 489 -17.20 7.53 14.25
N PRO A 490 -18.08 6.80 13.54
CA PRO A 490 -17.66 5.84 12.54
C PRO A 490 -16.84 6.50 11.43
N GLU A 491 -15.66 5.96 11.16
CA GLU A 491 -14.83 6.39 10.05
C GLU A 491 -15.16 5.60 8.79
N VAL A 492 -15.13 6.26 7.64
CA VAL A 492 -15.40 5.62 6.35
C VAL A 492 -14.09 5.24 5.68
N VAL A 493 -13.95 3.95 5.38
CA VAL A 493 -12.82 3.41 4.60
C VAL A 493 -13.28 3.15 3.18
N GLN A 494 -12.54 3.65 2.20
CA GLN A 494 -12.76 3.37 0.79
C GLN A 494 -11.65 2.44 0.28
N PHE A 495 -12.05 1.37 -0.41
CA PHE A 495 -11.15 0.37 -0.97
C PHE A 495 -11.12 0.46 -2.50
N THR A 496 -10.08 -0.13 -3.10
CA THR A 496 -10.09 -0.39 -4.54
C THR A 496 -10.97 -1.60 -4.85
N VAL A 497 -11.36 -1.78 -6.11
CA VAL A 497 -12.13 -2.96 -6.53
C VAL A 497 -11.41 -4.26 -6.20
N SER A 498 -10.08 -4.27 -6.33
CA SER A 498 -9.22 -5.41 -5.95
C SER A 498 -9.28 -5.69 -4.45
N ASP A 499 -9.17 -4.66 -3.61
CA ASP A 499 -9.19 -4.78 -2.15
C ASP A 499 -10.58 -5.18 -1.64
N LYS A 500 -11.66 -4.71 -2.31
CA LYS A 500 -13.04 -5.09 -1.97
C LYS A 500 -13.26 -6.59 -2.04
N LEU A 501 -12.76 -7.25 -3.07
CA LEU A 501 -12.87 -8.71 -3.20
C LEU A 501 -12.20 -9.46 -2.05
N ILE A 502 -11.18 -8.86 -1.48
CA ILE A 502 -10.43 -9.43 -0.36
C ILE A 502 -11.14 -9.14 0.95
N ILE A 503 -11.56 -7.89 1.18
CA ILE A 503 -12.27 -7.52 2.42
C ILE A 503 -13.57 -8.30 2.55
N ASP A 504 -14.36 -8.46 1.49
CA ASP A 504 -15.59 -9.25 1.50
C ASP A 504 -15.34 -10.71 1.93
N ARG A 505 -14.18 -11.26 1.61
CA ARG A 505 -13.78 -12.61 2.02
C ARG A 505 -13.35 -12.69 3.47
N ILE A 506 -12.64 -11.68 3.97
CA ILE A 506 -12.08 -11.67 5.34
C ILE A 506 -12.99 -10.99 6.36
N LEU A 507 -14.14 -10.41 5.94
CA LEU A 507 -15.12 -9.78 6.83
C LEU A 507 -15.58 -10.70 7.97
N PRO A 508 -15.88 -12.01 7.76
CA PRO A 508 -16.25 -12.91 8.84
C PRO A 508 -15.13 -13.06 9.89
N GLU A 509 -13.88 -13.22 9.44
CA GLU A 509 -12.71 -13.33 10.30
C GLU A 509 -12.47 -12.02 11.08
N MET A 510 -12.62 -10.87 10.41
CA MET A 510 -12.52 -9.56 11.06
C MET A 510 -13.59 -9.35 12.13
N ALA A 511 -14.80 -9.83 11.88
CA ALA A 511 -15.89 -9.77 12.87
C ALA A 511 -15.58 -10.64 14.09
N GLU A 512 -15.01 -11.84 13.92
CA GLU A 512 -14.54 -12.69 15.03
C GLU A 512 -13.45 -12.01 15.86
N MET A 513 -12.63 -11.17 15.25
CA MET A 513 -11.57 -10.37 15.91
C MET A 513 -12.11 -9.11 16.60
N GLY A 514 -13.40 -8.80 16.47
CA GLY A 514 -14.03 -7.64 17.11
C GLY A 514 -14.12 -6.40 16.23
N PHE A 515 -13.76 -6.46 14.95
CA PHE A 515 -14.05 -5.37 14.01
C PHE A 515 -15.51 -5.44 13.55
N GLN A 516 -16.20 -4.30 13.53
CA GLN A 516 -17.52 -4.16 12.97
C GLN A 516 -17.47 -3.21 11.79
N LEU A 517 -17.57 -3.77 10.59
CA LEU A 517 -17.58 -3.03 9.33
C LEU A 517 -18.94 -3.22 8.65
N ASP A 518 -19.61 -2.11 8.34
CA ASP A 518 -20.86 -2.10 7.59
C ASP A 518 -20.63 -1.51 6.20
N SER A 519 -21.09 -2.23 5.17
CA SER A 519 -21.01 -1.75 3.78
C SER A 519 -21.98 -0.59 3.56
N LEU A 520 -21.45 0.53 3.09
CA LEU A 520 -22.22 1.73 2.70
C LEU A 520 -22.65 1.71 1.23
N GLY A 521 -22.32 0.65 0.51
CA GLY A 521 -22.50 0.52 -0.93
C GLY A 521 -21.28 1.02 -1.73
N GLY A 522 -21.13 0.53 -2.96
CA GLY A 522 -19.92 0.73 -3.75
C GLY A 522 -18.73 0.06 -3.07
N ASP A 523 -17.61 0.79 -2.96
CA ASP A 523 -16.35 0.29 -2.38
C ASP A 523 -16.05 0.91 -1.01
N SER A 524 -17.09 1.34 -0.27
CA SER A 524 -16.99 2.06 0.99
C SER A 524 -17.57 1.26 2.15
N TYR A 525 -16.87 1.26 3.29
CA TYR A 525 -17.28 0.59 4.53
C TYR A 525 -17.18 1.57 5.71
N ALA A 526 -18.16 1.52 6.61
CA ALA A 526 -18.12 2.24 7.88
C ALA A 526 -17.53 1.35 8.97
N VAL A 527 -16.57 1.85 9.72
CA VAL A 527 -15.98 1.17 10.88
C VAL A 527 -16.78 1.57 12.11
N ASN A 528 -17.70 0.70 12.54
CA ASN A 528 -18.59 0.94 13.67
C ASN A 528 -18.06 0.37 14.98
N GLY A 529 -17.14 -0.58 14.92
CA GLY A 529 -16.51 -1.19 16.08
C GLY A 529 -15.09 -1.68 15.78
N VAL A 530 -14.28 -1.66 16.83
CA VAL A 530 -12.88 -2.11 16.80
C VAL A 530 -12.62 -3.04 18.00
N PRO A 531 -11.60 -3.92 17.93
CA PRO A 531 -11.21 -4.72 19.08
C PRO A 531 -10.89 -3.85 20.31
N ALA A 532 -11.29 -4.28 21.50
CA ALA A 532 -10.91 -3.60 22.74
C ALA A 532 -9.39 -3.63 22.91
N GLY A 533 -8.80 -2.51 23.38
CA GLY A 533 -7.35 -2.38 23.60
C GLY A 533 -6.58 -1.71 22.45
N ILE A 534 -7.25 -1.28 21.37
CA ILE A 534 -6.62 -0.49 20.29
C ILE A 534 -6.97 1.01 20.39
N GLU A 535 -7.21 1.49 21.59
CA GLU A 535 -7.54 2.89 21.84
C GLU A 535 -6.40 3.80 21.37
N GLY A 536 -6.75 4.83 20.58
CA GLY A 536 -5.77 5.78 20.05
C GLY A 536 -5.09 5.37 18.74
N LEU A 537 -5.37 4.20 18.19
CA LEU A 537 -4.89 3.78 16.88
C LEU A 537 -5.84 4.23 15.76
N ASN A 538 -5.26 4.53 14.60
CA ASN A 538 -6.04 4.79 13.40
C ASN A 538 -6.61 3.49 12.84
N ALA A 539 -7.89 3.22 13.13
CA ALA A 539 -8.58 2.01 12.71
C ALA A 539 -8.58 1.83 11.18
N VAL A 540 -8.66 2.93 10.43
CA VAL A 540 -8.64 2.93 8.96
C VAL A 540 -7.31 2.42 8.43
N SER A 541 -6.18 2.94 8.95
CA SER A 541 -4.84 2.49 8.55
C SER A 541 -4.64 1.01 8.87
N LEU A 542 -5.08 0.58 10.05
CA LEU A 542 -4.96 -0.82 10.48
C LEU A 542 -5.72 -1.76 9.54
N ILE A 543 -6.97 -1.44 9.20
CA ILE A 543 -7.78 -2.24 8.28
C ILE A 543 -7.17 -2.27 6.87
N GLN A 544 -6.64 -1.14 6.38
CA GLN A 544 -5.94 -1.08 5.10
C GLN A 544 -4.69 -1.96 5.08
N ASP A 545 -3.89 -1.96 6.16
CA ASP A 545 -2.70 -2.81 6.29
C ASP A 545 -3.06 -4.30 6.35
N MET A 546 -4.19 -4.66 7.00
CA MET A 546 -4.71 -6.02 7.04
C MET A 546 -5.10 -6.51 5.66
N VAL A 547 -5.87 -5.71 4.90
CA VAL A 547 -6.28 -6.03 3.53
C VAL A 547 -5.05 -6.17 2.63
N ALA A 548 -4.10 -5.25 2.71
CA ALA A 548 -2.86 -5.31 1.94
C ALA A 548 -2.05 -6.58 2.24
N SER A 549 -1.99 -7.00 3.51
CA SER A 549 -1.29 -8.24 3.91
C SER A 549 -2.00 -9.49 3.42
N ALA A 550 -3.33 -9.52 3.44
CA ALA A 550 -4.13 -10.62 2.91
C ALA A 550 -3.98 -10.80 1.38
N VAL A 551 -3.65 -9.71 0.65
CA VAL A 551 -3.31 -9.76 -0.78
C VAL A 551 -2.03 -10.55 -1.03
N GLU A 552 -1.01 -10.36 -0.17
CA GLU A 552 0.33 -10.94 -0.37
C GLU A 552 0.39 -12.42 0.03
N SER A 553 -0.34 -12.83 1.06
CA SER A 553 -0.12 -14.13 1.74
C SER A 553 -0.70 -15.35 1.01
N GLY A 554 -1.79 -15.25 0.28
CA GLY A 554 -2.37 -16.34 -0.57
C GLY A 554 -2.63 -17.72 0.06
N ALA A 555 -2.24 -17.96 1.32
CA ALA A 555 -2.33 -19.22 2.07
C ALA A 555 -3.19 -19.04 3.33
N SER A 556 -3.37 -20.01 4.19
CA SER A 556 -4.35 -20.07 5.28
C SER A 556 -4.65 -18.70 5.94
N VAL A 557 -5.75 -18.11 5.49
CA VAL A 557 -6.04 -16.68 5.65
C VAL A 557 -6.12 -16.27 7.12
N LYS A 558 -6.60 -17.15 7.99
CA LYS A 558 -6.84 -16.83 9.40
C LYS A 558 -5.54 -16.63 10.19
N GLU A 559 -4.60 -17.58 10.12
CA GLU A 559 -3.34 -17.50 10.88
C GLU A 559 -2.46 -16.33 10.44
N ASP A 560 -2.45 -16.03 9.13
CA ASP A 560 -1.70 -14.89 8.58
C ASP A 560 -2.34 -13.54 8.94
N ILE A 561 -3.68 -13.49 9.00
CA ILE A 561 -4.41 -12.30 9.44
C ILE A 561 -4.17 -12.07 10.93
N ASP A 562 -4.33 -13.09 11.78
CA ASP A 562 -4.08 -13.01 13.22
C ASP A 562 -2.64 -12.53 13.50
N ARG A 563 -1.67 -13.07 12.78
CA ARG A 563 -0.26 -12.67 12.89
C ARG A 563 -0.01 -11.23 12.43
N THR A 564 -0.63 -10.82 11.33
CA THR A 564 -0.48 -9.46 10.80
C THR A 564 -1.13 -8.45 11.71
N LEU A 565 -2.32 -8.77 12.23
CA LEU A 565 -3.04 -7.95 13.19
C LEU A 565 -2.25 -7.81 14.50
N ALA A 566 -1.82 -8.94 15.08
CA ALA A 566 -1.01 -8.93 16.29
C ALA A 566 0.26 -8.09 16.13
N LEU A 567 0.94 -8.20 14.97
CA LEU A 567 2.13 -7.42 14.68
C LEU A 567 1.84 -5.91 14.53
N SER A 568 0.74 -5.56 13.86
CA SER A 568 0.33 -4.16 13.69
C SER A 568 -0.05 -3.54 15.05
N LEU A 569 -0.83 -4.25 15.86
CA LEU A 569 -1.18 -3.83 17.22
C LEU A 569 0.07 -3.66 18.09
N ALA A 570 0.98 -4.65 18.07
CA ALA A 570 2.21 -4.62 18.85
C ALA A 570 3.11 -3.43 18.49
N ARG A 571 3.27 -3.12 17.20
CA ARG A 571 4.09 -1.98 16.76
C ARG A 571 3.52 -0.63 17.21
N ASN A 572 2.20 -0.52 17.21
CA ASN A 572 1.53 0.72 17.57
C ASN A 572 1.44 0.94 19.08
N ALA A 573 1.30 -0.15 19.87
CA ALA A 573 1.24 -0.10 21.32
C ALA A 573 2.62 -0.18 22.00
N ALA A 574 3.70 -0.45 21.25
CA ALA A 574 5.03 -0.58 21.80
C ALA A 574 5.57 0.73 22.37
N ILE A 575 6.35 0.64 23.43
CA ILE A 575 7.07 1.75 24.04
C ILE A 575 7.78 2.57 22.97
N PRO A 576 7.50 3.88 22.82
CA PRO A 576 8.16 4.71 21.81
C PRO A 576 9.66 4.83 22.06
N GLN A 577 10.42 5.02 20.99
CA GLN A 577 11.86 5.27 21.11
C GLN A 577 12.11 6.57 21.90
N GLY A 578 13.08 6.52 22.81
CA GLY A 578 13.43 7.68 23.65
C GLY A 578 12.67 7.77 24.98
N GLN A 579 11.73 6.86 25.25
CA GLN A 579 11.02 6.84 26.53
C GLN A 579 11.93 6.34 27.66
N VAL A 580 12.00 7.14 28.74
CA VAL A 580 12.75 6.77 29.95
C VAL A 580 11.91 5.81 30.79
N LEU A 581 12.50 4.66 31.16
CA LEU A 581 11.89 3.65 32.00
C LEU A 581 12.47 3.70 33.42
N THR A 582 11.65 3.36 34.40
CA THR A 582 12.08 3.10 35.76
C THR A 582 12.78 1.74 35.87
N ASN A 583 13.54 1.51 36.94
CA ASN A 583 14.22 0.23 37.14
C ASN A 583 13.22 -0.95 37.17
N SER A 584 12.06 -0.77 37.80
CA SER A 584 11.02 -1.80 37.85
C SER A 584 10.38 -2.08 36.48
N GLU A 585 10.22 -1.07 35.65
CA GLU A 585 9.72 -1.24 34.27
C GLU A 585 10.76 -1.96 33.39
N MET A 586 12.04 -1.65 33.54
CA MET A 586 13.11 -2.36 32.85
C MET A 586 13.19 -3.83 33.27
N ASP A 587 13.12 -4.10 34.59
CA ASP A 587 13.12 -5.46 35.14
C ASP A 587 11.92 -6.26 34.58
N ASN A 588 10.71 -5.66 34.56
CA ASN A 588 9.50 -6.30 34.01
C ASN A 588 9.65 -6.59 32.53
N LEU A 589 10.08 -5.61 31.74
CA LEU A 589 10.24 -5.75 30.28
C LEU A 589 11.25 -6.86 29.94
N VAL A 590 12.37 -6.92 30.66
CA VAL A 590 13.39 -7.97 30.47
C VAL A 590 12.82 -9.34 30.87
N ASN A 591 12.15 -9.44 32.00
CA ASN A 591 11.55 -10.71 32.45
C ASN A 591 10.47 -11.20 31.46
N GLU A 592 9.58 -10.34 31.00
CA GLU A 592 8.55 -10.70 30.02
C GLU A 592 9.16 -11.11 28.68
N LEU A 593 10.21 -10.41 28.21
CA LEU A 593 10.92 -10.80 26.98
C LEU A 593 11.45 -12.22 27.07
N PHE A 594 12.03 -12.62 28.21
CA PHE A 594 12.56 -13.97 28.39
C PHE A 594 11.49 -15.04 28.56
N THR A 595 10.20 -14.66 28.68
CA THR A 595 9.07 -15.64 28.62
C THR A 595 8.56 -15.87 27.19
N CYS A 596 8.99 -15.05 26.21
CA CYS A 596 8.61 -15.18 24.81
C CYS A 596 9.26 -16.41 24.15
N GLU A 597 8.58 -16.99 23.13
CA GLU A 597 9.11 -18.12 22.36
C GLU A 597 10.40 -17.78 21.62
N ASN A 598 10.54 -16.55 21.14
CA ASN A 598 11.73 -16.09 20.45
C ASN A 598 12.23 -14.76 21.02
N VAL A 599 13.28 -14.86 21.84
CA VAL A 599 13.86 -13.72 22.55
C VAL A 599 14.77 -12.86 21.67
N ASN A 600 15.36 -13.46 20.63
CA ASN A 600 16.44 -12.83 19.87
C ASN A 600 15.97 -11.94 18.72
N TYR A 601 14.78 -12.21 18.16
CA TYR A 601 14.29 -11.53 16.95
C TYR A 601 12.84 -11.08 17.10
N THR A 602 12.54 -9.89 16.55
CA THR A 602 11.16 -9.44 16.37
C THR A 602 10.40 -10.36 15.40
N PRO A 603 9.07 -10.32 15.37
CA PRO A 603 8.30 -11.06 14.35
C PRO A 603 8.67 -10.69 12.90
N SER A 604 9.30 -9.53 12.69
CA SER A 604 9.79 -9.05 11.38
C SER A 604 11.23 -9.49 11.06
N GLY A 605 11.91 -10.23 11.98
CA GLY A 605 13.28 -10.70 11.78
C GLY A 605 14.37 -9.71 12.20
N GLU A 606 14.04 -8.62 12.86
CA GLU A 606 15.04 -7.67 13.37
C GLU A 606 15.63 -8.16 14.71
N PRO A 607 16.94 -8.00 14.97
CA PRO A 607 17.55 -8.43 16.22
C PRO A 607 17.06 -7.57 17.40
N ILE A 608 16.72 -8.22 18.52
CA ILE A 608 16.31 -7.59 19.78
C ILE A 608 17.50 -7.48 20.72
N ILE A 609 18.31 -8.54 20.80
CA ILE A 609 19.42 -8.66 21.75
C ILE A 609 20.75 -8.70 21.00
N ALA A 610 21.71 -7.94 21.50
CA ALA A 610 23.11 -8.03 21.12
C ALA A 610 23.96 -8.27 22.38
N VAL A 611 24.97 -9.14 22.30
CA VAL A 611 25.90 -9.41 23.42
C VAL A 611 27.29 -8.98 23.00
N MET A 612 27.86 -8.01 23.72
CA MET A 612 29.26 -7.64 23.62
C MET A 612 30.04 -8.53 24.56
N LYS A 613 30.94 -9.37 24.03
CA LYS A 613 31.69 -10.33 24.85
C LYS A 613 32.65 -9.61 25.76
N GLN A 614 32.95 -10.22 26.91
CA GLN A 614 33.91 -9.70 27.90
C GLN A 614 35.27 -9.38 27.26
N HIS A 615 35.79 -10.25 26.41
CA HIS A 615 37.04 -10.05 25.68
C HIS A 615 37.01 -8.81 24.76
N ASP A 616 35.89 -8.52 24.11
CA ASP A 616 35.77 -7.35 23.23
C ASP A 616 35.80 -6.06 24.05
N ILE A 617 35.23 -6.08 25.27
CA ILE A 617 35.26 -4.96 26.22
C ILE A 617 36.71 -4.74 26.72
N GLU A 618 37.42 -5.80 27.10
CA GLU A 618 38.80 -5.72 27.56
C GLU A 618 39.72 -5.18 26.46
N HIS A 619 39.55 -5.62 25.22
CA HIS A 619 40.34 -5.12 24.09
C HIS A 619 40.18 -3.60 23.82
N LEU A 620 39.11 -2.97 24.26
CA LEU A 620 38.96 -1.51 24.15
C LEU A 620 39.95 -0.75 25.04
N PHE A 621 40.52 -1.38 26.05
CA PHE A 621 41.45 -0.79 27.02
C PHE A 621 42.90 -1.31 26.86
N ASP A 622 43.13 -2.27 25.99
CA ASP A 622 44.47 -2.85 25.71
C ASP A 622 45.25 -2.05 24.63
N SER A 623 44.89 -0.80 24.31
CA SER A 623 45.54 0.07 23.30
C SER A 623 46.63 0.95 23.89
#